data_5daf98ba7467019cd6d4489848686687
#
_entry.id   5daf98ba7467019cd6d4489848686687
#
_cell.length_a   1.000
_cell.length_b   1.000
_cell.length_c   1.000
_cell.angle_alpha   90.00
_cell.angle_beta   90.00
_cell.angle_gamma   90.00
#
_symmetry.space_group_name_H-M   'P 1'
#
loop_
_entity.id
_entity.type
_entity.pdbx_description
1 polymer ?
#
loop_
_entity_poly.entity_id
_entity_poly.type
_entity_poly.pdbx_seq_one_letter_code
_entity_poly.pdbx_strand_id
1 'polypeptide(L)'
;MFDSDKLSRLKAIGLTPHVLQRLATMHSTGAEPHLFRVTEVQREGVTLHDGEHEIGARLLPMLVTTLLAEQDAIAVGDWVLAELNTHGEWWVGGRVPPLNQIARRLHDGRDKVTRVVLVSNVDTALLVMGLDHDYNLRRLERYLALAHLAELDAVVVLTKADLCEQVDARKIEVEAILPRGGAVVALNALADEP
;
A
#
# COMPACT_ATOMS: atom_id res chain seq x y z
N MET A 1 17.55 5.05 -19.29
CA MET A 1 17.41 3.58 -19.48
C MET A 1 17.89 2.91 -18.20
N PHE A 2 17.06 2.13 -17.52
CA PHE A 2 17.48 1.50 -16.26
C PHE A 2 18.53 0.43 -16.55
N ASP A 3 19.61 0.44 -15.77
CA ASP A 3 20.57 -0.64 -15.73
C ASP A 3 19.88 -1.94 -15.27
N SER A 4 20.33 -3.09 -15.80
CA SER A 4 19.75 -4.41 -15.50
C SER A 4 19.70 -4.70 -13.99
N ASP A 5 20.75 -4.33 -13.27
CA ASP A 5 20.86 -4.53 -11.82
C ASP A 5 19.86 -3.65 -11.05
N LYS A 6 19.72 -2.38 -11.44
CA LYS A 6 18.73 -1.47 -10.85
C LYS A 6 17.31 -1.98 -11.10
N LEU A 7 17.02 -2.45 -12.30
CA LEU A 7 15.71 -3.01 -12.61
C LEU A 7 15.41 -4.27 -11.79
N SER A 8 16.39 -5.13 -11.56
CA SER A 8 16.26 -6.33 -10.73
C SER A 8 15.93 -5.97 -9.27
N ARG A 9 16.63 -4.98 -8.69
CA ARG A 9 16.39 -4.49 -7.33
C ARG A 9 15.00 -3.88 -7.18
N LEU A 10 14.58 -3.05 -8.12
CA LEU A 10 13.23 -2.46 -8.09
C LEU A 10 12.12 -3.53 -8.24
N LYS A 11 12.36 -4.59 -9.03
CA LYS A 11 11.43 -5.72 -9.10
C LYS A 11 11.29 -6.45 -7.76
N ALA A 12 12.38 -6.58 -7.00
CA ALA A 12 12.34 -7.22 -5.68
C ALA A 12 11.45 -6.45 -4.68
N ILE A 13 11.26 -5.15 -4.88
CA ILE A 13 10.35 -4.32 -4.07
C ILE A 13 9.01 -4.03 -4.77
N GLY A 14 8.65 -4.83 -5.80
CA GLY A 14 7.31 -4.84 -6.40
C GLY A 14 7.14 -4.00 -7.67
N LEU A 15 8.23 -3.66 -8.40
CA LEU A 15 8.10 -3.02 -9.71
C LEU A 15 7.56 -4.02 -10.73
N THR A 16 6.36 -3.75 -11.23
CA THR A 16 5.68 -4.59 -12.23
C THR A 16 5.79 -4.01 -13.65
N PRO A 17 5.57 -4.80 -14.71
CA PRO A 17 5.46 -4.30 -16.07
C PRO A 17 4.39 -3.22 -16.25
N HIS A 18 3.28 -3.30 -15.52
CA HIS A 18 2.20 -2.31 -15.57
C HIS A 18 2.66 -0.94 -15.04
N VAL A 19 3.43 -0.90 -13.94
CA VAL A 19 4.03 0.34 -13.43
C VAL A 19 4.99 0.94 -14.46
N LEU A 20 5.83 0.11 -15.09
CA LEU A 20 6.74 0.56 -16.16
C LEU A 20 5.98 1.13 -17.36
N GLN A 21 4.87 0.52 -17.75
CA GLN A 21 4.03 1.02 -18.83
C GLN A 21 3.45 2.41 -18.48
N ARG A 22 2.95 2.60 -17.26
CA ARG A 22 2.46 3.91 -16.81
C ARG A 22 3.59 4.94 -16.74
N LEU A 23 4.75 4.55 -16.24
CA LEU A 23 5.93 5.41 -16.22
C LEU A 23 6.32 5.88 -17.64
N ALA A 24 6.26 5.01 -18.64
CA ALA A 24 6.58 5.34 -20.02
C ALA A 24 5.63 6.36 -20.66
N THR A 25 4.42 6.53 -20.12
CA THR A 25 3.46 7.56 -20.55
C THR A 25 3.72 8.94 -19.94
N MET A 26 4.57 9.01 -18.90
CA MET A 26 4.92 10.27 -18.27
C MET A 26 5.98 11.00 -19.08
N HIS A 27 5.74 12.29 -19.34
CA HIS A 27 6.72 13.14 -20.00
C HIS A 27 7.74 13.61 -18.95
N SER A 28 8.99 13.22 -19.10
CA SER A 28 10.08 13.76 -18.29
C SER A 28 10.56 15.07 -18.90
N THR A 29 10.44 16.15 -18.16
CA THR A 29 10.99 17.47 -18.53
C THR A 29 12.21 17.74 -17.66
N GLY A 30 13.41 17.36 -18.12
CA GLY A 30 14.63 17.70 -17.38
C GLY A 30 15.65 16.57 -17.24
N ALA A 31 16.46 16.64 -16.19
CA ALA A 31 17.42 15.62 -15.80
C ALA A 31 16.77 14.25 -15.65
N GLU A 32 17.52 13.17 -15.86
CA GLU A 32 16.97 11.80 -15.74
C GLU A 32 16.51 11.57 -14.27
N PRO A 33 15.20 11.58 -13.97
CA PRO A 33 14.73 11.35 -12.62
C PRO A 33 14.94 9.89 -12.24
N HIS A 34 15.24 9.67 -10.97
CA HIS A 34 15.35 8.33 -10.39
C HIS A 34 13.99 7.83 -9.93
N LEU A 35 13.70 6.55 -10.24
CA LEU A 35 12.48 5.88 -9.78
C LEU A 35 12.72 5.26 -8.41
N PHE A 36 11.76 5.49 -7.49
CA PHE A 36 11.74 4.98 -6.12
C PHE A 36 10.36 4.49 -5.74
N ARG A 37 10.29 3.62 -4.72
CA ARG A 37 9.04 3.27 -4.05
C ARG A 37 8.94 3.99 -2.71
N VAL A 38 7.77 4.56 -2.39
CA VAL A 38 7.51 5.19 -1.09
C VAL A 38 7.29 4.10 -0.04
N THR A 39 8.09 4.11 1.03
CA THR A 39 7.98 3.19 2.16
C THR A 39 7.36 3.83 3.39
N GLU A 40 7.48 5.16 3.53
CA GLU A 40 6.90 5.91 4.64
C GLU A 40 6.45 7.30 4.18
N VAL A 41 5.33 7.77 4.74
CA VAL A 41 4.84 9.13 4.53
C VAL A 41 4.78 9.83 5.88
N GLN A 42 5.51 10.92 6.01
CA GLN A 42 5.59 11.77 7.19
C GLN A 42 4.98 13.15 6.92
N ARG A 43 4.83 13.95 7.97
CA ARG A 43 4.24 15.28 7.85
C ARG A 43 5.05 16.22 6.93
N GLU A 44 6.37 16.11 6.92
CA GLU A 44 7.28 17.02 6.24
C GLU A 44 8.06 16.38 5.09
N GLY A 45 7.80 15.10 4.80
CA GLY A 45 8.50 14.39 3.74
C GLY A 45 8.08 12.95 3.60
N VAL A 46 8.88 12.20 2.86
CA VAL A 46 8.65 10.78 2.58
C VAL A 46 9.97 10.02 2.68
N THR A 47 9.89 8.74 3.02
CA THR A 47 11.01 7.80 2.87
C THR A 47 10.82 7.03 1.57
N LEU A 48 11.87 6.98 0.78
CA LEU A 48 11.93 6.35 -0.53
C LEU A 48 12.88 5.17 -0.50
N HIS A 49 12.56 4.10 -1.26
CA HIS A 49 13.40 2.91 -1.38
C HIS A 49 13.76 2.66 -2.85
N ASP A 50 15.05 2.44 -3.15
CA ASP A 50 15.55 2.20 -4.51
C ASP A 50 15.74 0.71 -4.85
N GLY A 51 15.34 -0.16 -3.91
CA GLY A 51 15.55 -1.62 -3.95
C GLY A 51 16.73 -2.10 -3.11
N GLU A 52 17.54 -1.18 -2.57
CA GLU A 52 18.71 -1.51 -1.76
C GLU A 52 18.79 -0.64 -0.49
N HIS A 53 18.50 0.67 -0.62
CA HIS A 53 18.62 1.65 0.46
C HIS A 53 17.35 2.48 0.59
N GLU A 54 17.13 2.98 1.80
CA GLU A 54 16.12 3.98 2.10
C GLU A 54 16.76 5.37 2.18
N ILE A 55 16.07 6.36 1.63
CA ILE A 55 16.47 7.76 1.63
C ILE A 55 15.30 8.67 1.99
N GLY A 56 15.57 9.71 2.76
CA GLY A 56 14.59 10.76 3.01
C GLY A 56 14.45 11.70 1.82
N ALA A 57 13.23 12.12 1.51
CA ALA A 57 12.96 13.06 0.43
C ALA A 57 11.84 14.03 0.80
N ARG A 58 11.82 15.19 0.12
CA ARG A 58 10.74 16.17 0.20
C ARG A 58 9.87 16.13 -1.05
N LEU A 59 8.65 16.60 -0.93
CA LEU A 59 7.74 16.71 -2.08
C LEU A 59 7.85 18.13 -2.66
N LEU A 60 7.95 18.24 -3.99
CA LEU A 60 7.85 19.54 -4.64
C LEU A 60 6.44 20.12 -4.42
N PRO A 61 6.34 21.42 -4.08
CA PRO A 61 5.04 22.07 -3.84
C PRO A 61 4.05 21.92 -5.00
N MET A 62 4.55 21.92 -6.23
CA MET A 62 3.72 21.72 -7.43
C MET A 62 3.06 20.33 -7.44
N LEU A 63 3.79 19.27 -7.11
CA LEU A 63 3.23 17.92 -7.01
C LEU A 63 2.14 17.86 -5.93
N VAL A 64 2.40 18.44 -4.76
CA VAL A 64 1.41 18.49 -3.66
C VAL A 64 0.15 19.21 -4.11
N THR A 65 0.28 20.36 -4.77
CA THR A 65 -0.86 21.15 -5.26
C THR A 65 -1.68 20.38 -6.30
N THR A 66 -1.02 19.70 -7.23
CA THR A 66 -1.69 18.87 -8.25
C THR A 66 -2.48 17.73 -7.60
N LEU A 67 -1.86 16.98 -6.69
CA LEU A 67 -2.53 15.87 -6.01
C LEU A 67 -3.71 16.33 -5.17
N LEU A 68 -3.59 17.46 -4.46
CA LEU A 68 -4.69 18.04 -3.69
C LEU A 68 -5.87 18.47 -4.58
N ALA A 69 -5.60 19.01 -5.78
CA ALA A 69 -6.65 19.36 -6.73
C ALA A 69 -7.42 18.12 -7.24
N GLU A 70 -6.74 16.96 -7.30
CA GLU A 70 -7.31 15.66 -7.67
C GLU A 70 -7.94 14.93 -6.48
N GLN A 71 -7.98 15.53 -5.29
CA GLN A 71 -8.40 14.90 -4.03
C GLN A 71 -7.59 13.62 -3.72
N ASP A 72 -6.30 13.67 -4.01
CA ASP A 72 -5.36 12.58 -3.84
C ASP A 72 -4.14 13.03 -3.03
N ALA A 73 -3.29 12.08 -2.62
CA ALA A 73 -2.06 12.33 -1.87
C ALA A 73 -1.05 11.23 -2.14
N ILE A 74 0.23 11.52 -1.85
CA ILE A 74 1.25 10.47 -1.80
C ILE A 74 0.92 9.50 -0.66
N ALA A 75 1.05 8.22 -0.96
CA ALA A 75 0.82 7.13 -0.02
C ALA A 75 1.96 6.11 -0.05
N VAL A 76 2.06 5.31 1.00
CA VAL A 76 2.96 4.15 1.02
C VAL A 76 2.64 3.23 -0.16
N GLY A 77 3.68 2.72 -0.82
CA GLY A 77 3.55 1.89 -2.02
C GLY A 77 3.51 2.65 -3.34
N ASP A 78 3.41 3.98 -3.33
CA ASP A 78 3.52 4.78 -4.55
C ASP A 78 4.90 4.65 -5.20
N TRP A 79 4.92 4.65 -6.52
CA TRP A 79 6.12 4.82 -7.32
C TRP A 79 6.26 6.28 -7.69
N VAL A 80 7.43 6.85 -7.40
CA VAL A 80 7.70 8.27 -7.59
C VAL A 80 9.01 8.53 -8.33
N LEU A 81 9.05 9.67 -8.98
CA LEU A 81 10.25 10.20 -9.63
C LEU A 81 10.84 11.28 -8.74
N ALA A 82 12.08 11.10 -8.33
CA ALA A 82 12.80 12.06 -7.51
C ALA A 82 14.15 12.41 -8.13
N GLU A 83 14.59 13.62 -7.86
CA GLU A 83 15.87 14.18 -8.31
C GLU A 83 16.67 14.70 -7.11
N LEU A 84 17.99 14.57 -7.22
CA LEU A 84 18.92 15.14 -6.23
C LEU A 84 19.19 16.60 -6.60
N ASN A 85 18.93 17.52 -5.67
CA ASN A 85 19.25 18.92 -5.88
C ASN A 85 20.75 19.22 -5.68
N THR A 86 21.16 20.43 -5.96
CA THR A 86 22.56 20.89 -5.80
C THR A 86 23.05 20.89 -4.36
N HIS A 87 22.16 20.79 -3.39
CA HIS A 87 22.47 20.74 -1.95
C HIS A 87 22.52 19.30 -1.39
N GLY A 88 22.34 18.30 -2.25
CA GLY A 88 22.34 16.89 -1.83
C GLY A 88 21.01 16.43 -1.21
N GLU A 89 19.91 17.15 -1.43
CA GLU A 89 18.57 16.75 -0.96
C GLU A 89 17.76 16.14 -2.09
N TRP A 90 17.02 15.07 -1.78
CA TRP A 90 16.10 14.43 -2.71
C TRP A 90 14.74 15.12 -2.73
N TRP A 91 14.23 15.38 -3.93
CA TRP A 91 12.95 16.02 -4.16
C TRP A 91 12.09 15.21 -5.12
N VAL A 92 10.90 14.86 -4.66
CA VAL A 92 9.92 14.15 -5.48
C VAL A 92 9.16 15.14 -6.34
N GLY A 93 9.32 15.02 -7.64
CA GLY A 93 8.68 15.89 -8.63
C GLY A 93 7.53 15.24 -9.39
N GLY A 94 7.43 13.91 -9.37
CA GLY A 94 6.38 13.18 -10.07
C GLY A 94 5.95 11.91 -9.35
N ARG A 95 4.69 11.51 -9.53
CA ARG A 95 4.14 10.23 -9.09
C ARG A 95 3.67 9.44 -10.30
N VAL A 96 4.08 8.20 -10.40
CA VAL A 96 3.51 7.27 -11.37
C VAL A 96 2.06 6.98 -10.94
N PRO A 97 1.06 7.13 -11.81
CA PRO A 97 -0.32 6.83 -11.47
C PRO A 97 -0.42 5.42 -10.87
N PRO A 98 -0.98 5.25 -9.66
CA PRO A 98 -1.02 3.96 -8.98
C PRO A 98 -1.96 2.99 -9.72
N LEU A 99 -1.68 1.69 -9.64
CA LEU A 99 -2.54 0.63 -10.20
C LEU A 99 -3.85 0.54 -9.44
N ASN A 100 -3.77 0.60 -8.11
CA ASN A 100 -4.89 0.62 -7.19
C ASN A 100 -4.54 1.42 -5.93
N GLN A 101 -5.55 1.74 -5.14
CA GLN A 101 -5.39 2.45 -3.87
C GLN A 101 -6.44 1.96 -2.87
N ILE A 102 -6.01 1.69 -1.65
CA ILE A 102 -6.93 1.57 -0.51
C ILE A 102 -7.10 2.95 0.10
N ALA A 103 -8.33 3.43 0.14
CA ALA A 103 -8.67 4.73 0.70
C ALA A 103 -9.88 4.63 1.63
N ARG A 104 -9.91 5.47 2.65
CA ARG A 104 -11.06 5.63 3.54
C ARG A 104 -11.65 7.01 3.43
N ARG A 105 -12.94 7.13 3.69
CA ARG A 105 -13.62 8.42 3.82
C ARG A 105 -13.62 8.83 5.29
N LEU A 106 -13.09 10.01 5.57
CA LEU A 106 -13.18 10.64 6.89
C LEU A 106 -14.26 11.72 6.85
N HIS A 107 -15.17 11.68 7.81
CA HIS A 107 -16.12 12.74 8.08
C HIS A 107 -15.54 13.61 9.20
N ASP A 108 -15.40 14.91 8.95
CA ASP A 108 -14.91 15.87 9.96
C ASP A 108 -16.00 16.36 10.94
N GLY A 109 -17.20 15.77 10.87
CA GLY A 109 -18.36 16.18 11.67
C GLY A 109 -19.04 17.47 11.19
N ARG A 110 -18.61 18.05 10.05
CA ARG A 110 -19.14 19.29 9.45
C ARG A 110 -19.49 19.10 7.98
N ASP A 111 -20.13 18.00 7.61
CA ASP A 111 -20.53 17.64 6.24
C ASP A 111 -19.40 17.53 5.20
N LYS A 112 -18.15 17.73 5.58
CA LYS A 112 -17.03 17.52 4.67
C LYS A 112 -16.52 16.08 4.73
N VAL A 113 -16.62 15.39 3.60
CA VAL A 113 -16.04 14.06 3.42
C VAL A 113 -14.69 14.21 2.73
N THR A 114 -13.62 13.82 3.42
CA THR A 114 -12.27 13.82 2.84
C THR A 114 -11.86 12.39 2.52
N ARG A 115 -11.40 12.15 1.30
CA ARG A 115 -10.77 10.89 0.91
C ARG A 115 -9.34 10.85 1.45
N VAL A 116 -9.01 9.84 2.21
CA VAL A 116 -7.64 9.62 2.73
C VAL A 116 -7.12 8.31 2.15
N VAL A 117 -6.10 8.41 1.30
CA VAL A 117 -5.39 7.25 0.76
C VAL A 117 -4.52 6.68 1.86
N LEU A 118 -4.61 5.38 2.07
CA LEU A 118 -3.85 4.65 3.09
C LEU A 118 -2.62 4.00 2.47
N VAL A 119 -2.79 3.36 1.31
CA VAL A 119 -1.73 2.62 0.62
C VAL A 119 -2.06 2.52 -0.87
N SER A 120 -1.03 2.44 -1.70
CA SER A 120 -1.12 2.31 -3.16
C SER A 120 -0.35 1.08 -3.66
N ASN A 121 -0.69 0.59 -4.85
CA ASN A 121 0.02 -0.50 -5.55
C ASN A 121 0.15 -1.76 -4.67
N VAL A 122 -0.98 -2.21 -4.13
CA VAL A 122 -1.12 -3.42 -3.32
C VAL A 122 -1.65 -4.55 -4.19
N ASP A 123 -1.10 -5.74 -4.08
CA ASP A 123 -1.60 -6.95 -4.77
C ASP A 123 -2.50 -7.76 -3.85
N THR A 124 -2.10 -7.92 -2.58
CA THR A 124 -2.80 -8.76 -1.61
C THR A 124 -2.97 -8.04 -0.28
N ALA A 125 -4.17 -8.10 0.28
CA ALA A 125 -4.48 -7.59 1.61
C ALA A 125 -4.49 -8.75 2.64
N LEU A 126 -3.60 -8.70 3.63
CA LEU A 126 -3.67 -9.59 4.79
C LEU A 126 -4.60 -8.98 5.84
N LEU A 127 -5.77 -9.59 6.04
CA LEU A 127 -6.75 -9.16 7.03
C LEU A 127 -6.55 -9.96 8.32
N VAL A 128 -5.81 -9.37 9.26
CA VAL A 128 -5.40 -10.02 10.49
C VAL A 128 -6.42 -9.77 11.60
N MET A 129 -6.89 -10.84 12.26
CA MET A 129 -7.85 -10.78 13.36
C MET A 129 -7.55 -11.83 14.41
N GLY A 130 -7.59 -11.45 15.70
CA GLY A 130 -7.42 -12.41 16.80
C GLY A 130 -8.68 -13.27 16.99
N LEU A 131 -8.47 -14.55 17.34
CA LEU A 131 -9.52 -15.49 17.73
C LEU A 131 -9.91 -15.39 19.22
N ASP A 132 -9.47 -14.33 19.89
CA ASP A 132 -9.85 -13.99 21.24
C ASP A 132 -11.08 -13.03 21.27
N HIS A 133 -11.17 -12.19 22.29
CA HIS A 133 -12.21 -11.15 22.40
C HIS A 133 -12.24 -10.14 21.24
N ASP A 134 -11.20 -10.09 20.42
CA ASP A 134 -11.11 -9.23 19.22
C ASP A 134 -11.83 -9.82 17.99
N TYR A 135 -12.31 -11.07 18.05
CA TYR A 135 -13.03 -11.71 16.95
C TYR A 135 -14.32 -10.97 16.60
N ASN A 136 -14.44 -10.46 15.37
CA ASN A 136 -15.57 -9.68 14.92
C ASN A 136 -15.80 -9.80 13.40
N LEU A 137 -16.73 -10.67 13.01
CA LEU A 137 -17.08 -10.91 11.60
C LEU A 137 -17.53 -9.65 10.87
N ARG A 138 -18.35 -8.77 11.51
CA ARG A 138 -18.83 -7.53 10.85
C ARG A 138 -17.68 -6.56 10.54
N ARG A 139 -16.64 -6.54 11.38
CA ARG A 139 -15.43 -5.78 11.08
C ARG A 139 -14.68 -6.38 9.91
N LEU A 140 -14.57 -7.71 9.86
CA LEU A 140 -13.92 -8.43 8.78
C LEU A 140 -14.66 -8.21 7.45
N GLU A 141 -16.00 -8.31 7.43
CA GLU A 141 -16.82 -8.02 6.24
C GLU A 141 -16.55 -6.63 5.67
N ARG A 142 -16.40 -5.61 6.52
CA ARG A 142 -16.06 -4.25 6.08
C ARG A 142 -14.68 -4.18 5.43
N TYR A 143 -13.69 -4.89 5.98
CA TYR A 143 -12.35 -4.92 5.39
C TYR A 143 -12.32 -5.71 4.09
N LEU A 144 -13.04 -6.83 4.00
CA LEU A 144 -13.21 -7.57 2.76
C LEU A 144 -13.87 -6.71 1.68
N ALA A 145 -14.89 -5.93 2.03
CA ALA A 145 -15.52 -4.99 1.11
C ALA A 145 -14.54 -3.89 0.62
N LEU A 146 -13.66 -3.38 1.49
CA LEU A 146 -12.64 -2.40 1.10
C LEU A 146 -11.59 -3.03 0.16
N ALA A 147 -11.15 -4.25 0.44
CA ALA A 147 -10.22 -4.97 -0.42
C ALA A 147 -10.86 -5.24 -1.80
N HIS A 148 -12.10 -5.68 -1.82
CA HIS A 148 -12.85 -5.92 -3.07
C HIS A 148 -13.03 -4.64 -3.90
N LEU A 149 -13.39 -3.51 -3.26
CA LEU A 149 -13.52 -2.21 -3.94
C LEU A 149 -12.19 -1.70 -4.52
N ALA A 150 -11.07 -2.12 -3.94
CA ALA A 150 -9.73 -1.81 -4.42
C ALA A 150 -9.18 -2.86 -5.40
N GLU A 151 -10.00 -3.85 -5.79
CA GLU A 151 -9.63 -4.96 -6.69
C GLU A 151 -8.41 -5.77 -6.19
N LEU A 152 -8.36 -6.02 -4.86
CA LEU A 152 -7.29 -6.76 -4.21
C LEU A 152 -7.70 -8.17 -3.87
N ASP A 153 -6.75 -9.10 -3.96
CA ASP A 153 -6.87 -10.40 -3.32
C ASP A 153 -6.82 -10.24 -1.80
N ALA A 154 -7.66 -11.00 -1.08
CA ALA A 154 -7.71 -10.96 0.37
C ALA A 154 -7.35 -12.32 0.96
N VAL A 155 -6.45 -12.31 1.94
CA VAL A 155 -6.13 -13.45 2.79
C VAL A 155 -6.48 -13.09 4.23
N VAL A 156 -7.37 -13.89 4.85
CA VAL A 156 -7.71 -13.71 6.26
C VAL A 156 -6.75 -14.53 7.12
N VAL A 157 -6.12 -13.87 8.08
CA VAL A 157 -5.21 -14.49 9.03
C VAL A 157 -5.84 -14.41 10.42
N LEU A 158 -6.32 -15.55 10.93
CA LEU A 158 -6.87 -15.69 12.25
C LEU A 158 -5.73 -16.05 13.22
N THR A 159 -5.30 -15.09 14.04
CA THR A 159 -4.23 -15.28 15.01
C THR A 159 -4.76 -15.73 16.36
N LYS A 160 -3.86 -16.09 17.29
CA LYS A 160 -4.20 -16.54 18.65
C LYS A 160 -5.11 -17.78 18.65
N ALA A 161 -4.82 -18.72 17.75
CA ALA A 161 -5.57 -19.97 17.65
C ALA A 161 -5.51 -20.80 18.95
N ASP A 162 -4.41 -20.65 19.72
CA ASP A 162 -4.21 -21.24 21.03
C ASP A 162 -5.20 -20.78 22.12
N LEU A 163 -5.84 -19.62 21.93
CA LEU A 163 -6.83 -19.06 22.86
C LEU A 163 -8.28 -19.40 22.48
N CYS A 164 -8.48 -20.18 21.39
CA CYS A 164 -9.81 -20.46 20.86
C CYS A 164 -10.07 -21.99 20.86
N GLU A 165 -11.11 -22.44 21.54
CA GLU A 165 -11.50 -23.86 21.54
C GLU A 165 -12.21 -24.30 20.25
N GLN A 166 -12.71 -23.35 19.44
CA GLN A 166 -13.55 -23.62 18.27
C GLN A 166 -12.95 -23.05 16.97
N VAL A 167 -11.64 -23.24 16.76
CA VAL A 167 -10.91 -22.68 15.62
C VAL A 167 -11.56 -23.06 14.29
N ASP A 168 -11.89 -24.34 14.09
CA ASP A 168 -12.48 -24.81 12.84
C ASP A 168 -13.86 -24.22 12.56
N ALA A 169 -14.69 -24.07 13.60
CA ALA A 169 -15.99 -23.39 13.45
C ALA A 169 -15.81 -21.91 13.02
N ARG A 170 -14.83 -21.20 13.61
CA ARG A 170 -14.52 -19.83 13.20
C ARG A 170 -13.96 -19.72 11.79
N LYS A 171 -13.15 -20.68 11.37
CA LYS A 171 -12.70 -20.75 9.98
C LYS A 171 -13.88 -20.92 9.01
N ILE A 172 -14.81 -21.82 9.29
CA ILE A 172 -16.03 -22.04 8.47
C ILE A 172 -16.87 -20.77 8.41
N GLU A 173 -17.06 -20.04 9.53
CA GLU A 173 -17.77 -18.77 9.54
C GLU A 173 -17.11 -17.74 8.62
N VAL A 174 -15.77 -17.66 8.63
CA VAL A 174 -15.01 -16.74 7.77
C VAL A 174 -15.07 -17.20 6.32
N GLU A 175 -14.92 -18.48 6.03
CA GLU A 175 -15.01 -19.04 4.67
C GLU A 175 -16.35 -18.72 4.01
N ALA A 176 -17.43 -18.70 4.79
CA ALA A 176 -18.78 -18.39 4.29
C ALA A 176 -18.93 -16.95 3.78
N ILE A 177 -18.09 -16.02 4.22
CA ILE A 177 -18.12 -14.61 3.82
C ILE A 177 -16.98 -14.22 2.87
N LEU A 178 -16.03 -15.13 2.61
CA LEU A 178 -14.92 -14.86 1.69
C LEU A 178 -15.41 -14.79 0.23
N PRO A 179 -14.89 -13.88 -0.59
CA PRO A 179 -15.10 -13.91 -2.02
C PRO A 179 -14.45 -15.17 -2.62
N ARG A 180 -14.88 -15.53 -3.84
CA ARG A 180 -14.28 -16.67 -4.56
C ARG A 180 -12.78 -16.46 -4.74
N GLY A 181 -11.98 -17.42 -4.31
CA GLY A 181 -10.51 -17.35 -4.37
C GLY A 181 -9.84 -16.77 -3.12
N GLY A 182 -10.62 -16.26 -2.16
CA GLY A 182 -10.09 -15.84 -0.87
C GLY A 182 -9.58 -17.04 -0.05
N ALA A 183 -8.59 -16.81 0.81
CA ALA A 183 -8.04 -17.82 1.70
C ALA A 183 -8.17 -17.41 3.17
N VAL A 184 -8.34 -18.40 4.06
CA VAL A 184 -8.27 -18.21 5.50
C VAL A 184 -7.24 -19.16 6.11
N VAL A 185 -6.39 -18.60 6.96
CA VAL A 185 -5.39 -19.35 7.73
C VAL A 185 -5.60 -19.05 9.21
N ALA A 186 -5.54 -20.07 10.06
CA ALA A 186 -5.52 -19.89 11.52
C ALA A 186 -4.16 -20.34 12.05
N LEU A 187 -3.55 -19.53 12.90
CA LEU A 187 -2.23 -19.79 13.45
C LEU A 187 -2.05 -19.20 14.85
N ASN A 188 -1.05 -19.69 15.57
CA ASN A 188 -0.50 -19.03 16.74
C ASN A 188 0.78 -18.29 16.33
N ALA A 189 0.72 -16.93 16.23
CA ALA A 189 1.87 -16.12 15.80
C ALA A 189 3.05 -16.10 16.79
N LEU A 190 2.89 -16.69 17.98
CA LEU A 190 3.93 -16.80 19.01
C LEU A 190 4.51 -18.23 19.10
N ALA A 191 4.00 -19.17 18.31
CA ALA A 191 4.56 -20.51 18.26
C ALA A 191 5.85 -20.53 17.42
N ASP A 192 6.81 -21.38 17.79
CA ASP A 192 8.07 -21.54 17.05
C ASP A 192 7.84 -22.21 15.68
N GLU A 193 6.71 -22.89 15.51
CA GLU A 193 6.23 -23.46 14.22
C GLU A 193 4.78 -23.01 13.99
N PRO A 194 4.43 -22.54 12.79
CA PRO A 194 3.08 -22.09 12.46
C PRO A 194 2.07 -23.23 12.30
#